data_e2013c9080e62897b3144baaa58a001c
#
_entry.id   e2013c9080e62897b3144baaa58a001c
#
_cell.length_a   1.000
_cell.length_b   1.000
_cell.length_c   1.000
_cell.angle_alpha   90.00
_cell.angle_beta   90.00
_cell.angle_gamma   90.00
#
_symmetry.space_group_name_H-M   'P 1'
#
loop_
_entity.id
_entity.type
_entity.pdbx_description
1 polymer ?
#
loop_
_entity_poly.entity_id
_entity_poly.type
_entity_poly.pdbx_seq_one_letter_code
_entity_poly.pdbx_strand_id
1 'polypeptide(L)'
;MNALLTPLHDNYASRETGDLLALGIKPDLAEHEYAAVESILSVRGVDINAFREHRQQYLKSAEQQKPADDKLAYMSHRLAAQLIDVIGIALLLAMLGLLITVALPNLFKQTNRAILILWSLYLLFKDGFDGQSLGKRIMGIRVLQRDTEQPCNLTQSFVRNILALTVVDWLFALGSKRLRLGDILAGTRVVKE
;
A
#
# COMPACT_ATOMS: atom_id res chain seq x y z
N MET A 1 22.85 15.38 38.25
CA MET A 1 22.95 15.81 36.84
C MET A 1 23.79 14.75 36.12
N ASN A 2 23.17 13.94 35.28
CA ASN A 2 23.76 12.69 34.77
C ASN A 2 24.91 12.97 33.79
N ALA A 3 26.09 12.40 34.05
CA ALA A 3 27.29 12.48 33.20
C ALA A 3 27.11 12.09 31.73
N LEU A 4 26.01 11.42 31.40
CA LEU A 4 25.64 11.03 30.02
C LEU A 4 24.96 12.16 29.21
N LEU A 5 24.48 13.22 29.85
CA LEU A 5 23.78 14.30 29.15
C LEU A 5 24.73 15.38 28.56
N THR A 6 25.95 15.48 29.09
CA THR A 6 26.91 16.51 28.68
C THR A 6 27.39 16.36 27.24
N PRO A 7 27.86 15.18 26.76
CA PRO A 7 28.32 15.02 25.38
C PRO A 7 27.18 15.10 24.35
N LEU A 8 25.96 14.72 24.72
CA LEU A 8 24.77 14.86 23.88
C LEU A 8 24.33 16.31 23.74
N HIS A 9 24.36 17.06 24.85
CA HIS A 9 24.05 18.48 24.87
C HIS A 9 25.00 19.27 23.94
N ASP A 10 26.29 19.00 23.98
CA ASP A 10 27.29 19.68 23.14
C ASP A 10 27.09 19.37 21.66
N ASN A 11 26.71 18.12 21.32
CA ASN A 11 26.42 17.70 19.95
C ASN A 11 25.17 18.39 19.37
N TYR A 12 24.15 18.61 20.20
CA TYR A 12 22.92 19.27 19.76
C TYR A 12 22.98 20.80 19.88
N ALA A 13 23.80 21.34 20.77
CA ALA A 13 23.94 22.79 20.97
C ALA A 13 24.49 23.53 19.73
N SER A 14 25.24 22.86 18.87
CA SER A 14 25.77 23.42 17.62
C SER A 14 24.76 23.48 16.47
N ARG A 15 23.60 22.79 16.59
CA ARG A 15 22.58 22.72 15.53
C ARG A 15 21.69 23.95 15.53
N GLU A 16 21.11 24.27 14.37
CA GLU A 16 20.13 25.33 14.24
C GLU A 16 18.82 24.99 14.99
N THR A 17 18.11 26.04 15.44
CA THR A 17 16.84 25.85 16.18
C THR A 17 15.79 25.11 15.36
N GLY A 18 15.74 25.36 14.03
CA GLY A 18 14.84 24.67 13.11
C GLY A 18 15.11 23.16 13.02
N ASP A 19 16.38 22.77 12.97
CA ASP A 19 16.79 21.36 12.95
C ASP A 19 16.47 20.64 14.26
N LEU A 20 16.62 21.33 15.40
CA LEU A 20 16.29 20.79 16.71
C LEU A 20 14.76 20.60 16.87
N LEU A 21 13.96 21.51 16.37
CA LEU A 21 12.50 21.37 16.33
C LEU A 21 12.08 20.16 15.47
N ALA A 22 12.66 20.03 14.29
CA ALA A 22 12.38 18.89 13.39
C ALA A 22 12.86 17.55 13.99
N LEU A 23 14.00 17.55 14.68
CA LEU A 23 14.53 16.36 15.35
C LEU A 23 13.64 15.93 16.53
N GLY A 24 13.24 16.87 17.37
CA GLY A 24 12.47 16.60 18.59
C GLY A 24 11.05 16.09 18.33
N ILE A 25 10.53 16.28 17.11
CA ILE A 25 9.21 15.76 16.71
C ILE A 25 9.28 14.27 16.31
N LYS A 26 10.46 13.74 15.95
CA LYS A 26 10.61 12.37 15.47
C LYS A 26 10.18 11.33 16.52
N PRO A 27 9.45 10.25 16.11
CA PRO A 27 8.94 9.24 17.04
C PRO A 27 10.04 8.30 17.56
N ASP A 28 11.15 8.18 16.86
CA ASP A 28 12.27 7.27 17.13
C ASP A 28 13.37 7.91 18.00
N LEU A 29 13.19 9.17 18.45
CA LEU A 29 14.14 9.84 19.31
C LEU A 29 14.09 9.25 20.73
N ALA A 30 15.24 8.83 21.27
CA ALA A 30 15.34 8.28 22.61
C ALA A 30 14.98 9.33 23.67
N GLU A 31 14.42 8.91 24.81
CA GLU A 31 13.91 9.82 25.84
C GLU A 31 14.99 10.78 26.38
N HIS A 32 16.22 10.29 26.54
CA HIS A 32 17.36 11.11 26.99
C HIS A 32 17.81 12.12 25.92
N GLU A 33 17.71 11.79 24.65
CA GLU A 33 17.99 12.71 23.54
C GLU A 33 16.92 13.80 23.44
N TYR A 34 15.64 13.40 23.60
CA TYR A 34 14.53 14.34 23.65
C TYR A 34 14.69 15.34 24.80
N ALA A 35 15.07 14.90 25.99
CA ALA A 35 15.33 15.78 27.13
C ALA A 35 16.47 16.79 26.87
N ALA A 36 17.53 16.35 26.15
CA ALA A 36 18.61 17.25 25.76
C ALA A 36 18.14 18.30 24.74
N VAL A 37 17.38 17.91 23.72
CA VAL A 37 16.81 18.83 22.72
C VAL A 37 15.87 19.83 23.38
N GLU A 38 14.97 19.37 24.25
CA GLU A 38 14.04 20.22 24.99
C GLU A 38 14.75 21.25 25.87
N SER A 39 15.82 20.84 26.58
CA SER A 39 16.64 21.73 27.37
C SER A 39 17.26 22.85 26.53
N ILE A 40 17.82 22.52 25.37
CA ILE A 40 18.45 23.51 24.47
C ILE A 40 17.40 24.47 23.91
N LEU A 41 16.22 23.95 23.47
CA LEU A 41 15.14 24.76 22.94
C LEU A 41 14.62 25.76 24.02
N SER A 42 14.52 25.31 25.26
CA SER A 42 14.15 26.14 26.40
C SER A 42 15.13 27.32 26.62
N VAL A 43 16.43 27.05 26.58
CA VAL A 43 17.48 28.11 26.71
C VAL A 43 17.40 29.09 25.53
N ARG A 44 16.97 28.66 24.35
CA ARG A 44 16.81 29.50 23.16
C ARG A 44 15.48 30.30 23.15
N GLY A 45 14.66 30.19 24.19
CA GLY A 45 13.41 30.94 24.31
C GLY A 45 12.24 30.38 23.49
N VAL A 46 12.32 29.12 23.09
CA VAL A 46 11.19 28.44 22.43
C VAL A 46 10.15 28.07 23.46
N ASP A 47 8.86 28.27 23.16
CA ASP A 47 7.76 27.83 24.01
C ASP A 47 7.70 26.30 24.07
N ILE A 48 8.16 25.73 25.17
CA ILE A 48 8.25 24.29 25.37
C ILE A 48 6.86 23.63 25.46
N ASN A 49 5.85 24.34 25.95
CA ASN A 49 4.49 23.80 26.04
C ASN A 49 3.90 23.64 24.63
N ALA A 50 4.00 24.66 23.79
CA ALA A 50 3.58 24.60 22.39
C ALA A 50 4.36 23.53 21.62
N PHE A 51 5.66 23.37 21.86
CA PHE A 51 6.48 22.34 21.26
C PHE A 51 6.03 20.91 21.66
N ARG A 52 5.75 20.69 22.94
CA ARG A 52 5.24 19.40 23.46
C ARG A 52 3.87 19.06 22.86
N GLU A 53 2.96 20.02 22.78
CA GLU A 53 1.65 19.84 22.16
C GLU A 53 1.77 19.45 20.68
N HIS A 54 2.62 20.16 19.94
CA HIS A 54 2.87 19.87 18.53
C HIS A 54 3.48 18.47 18.33
N ARG A 55 4.45 18.08 19.17
CA ARG A 55 5.00 16.72 19.18
C ARG A 55 3.94 15.67 19.47
N GLN A 56 3.08 15.88 20.47
CA GLN A 56 2.01 14.93 20.78
C GLN A 56 1.00 14.78 19.63
N GLN A 57 0.64 15.88 18.97
CA GLN A 57 -0.23 15.85 17.78
C GLN A 57 0.43 15.06 16.64
N TYR A 58 1.72 15.30 16.39
CA TYR A 58 2.48 14.58 15.38
C TYR A 58 2.56 13.08 15.68
N LEU A 59 2.88 12.69 16.93
CA LEU A 59 2.95 11.29 17.35
C LEU A 59 1.58 10.60 17.23
N LYS A 60 0.49 11.25 17.61
CA LYS A 60 -0.88 10.71 17.40
C LYS A 60 -1.21 10.51 15.93
N SER A 61 -0.88 11.46 15.07
CA SER A 61 -1.10 11.33 13.63
C SER A 61 -0.22 10.25 13.00
N ALA A 62 1.05 10.14 13.41
CA ALA A 62 1.98 9.10 12.98
C ALA A 62 1.52 7.70 13.44
N GLU A 63 0.99 7.59 14.64
CA GLU A 63 0.45 6.36 15.21
C GLU A 63 -0.85 5.92 14.52
N GLN A 64 -1.69 6.86 14.12
CA GLN A 64 -2.88 6.60 13.28
C GLN A 64 -2.52 6.18 11.85
N GLN A 65 -1.39 6.64 11.31
CA GLN A 65 -0.90 6.24 9.99
C GLN A 65 -0.18 4.88 9.99
N LYS A 66 0.55 4.53 11.08
CA LYS A 66 1.28 3.26 11.22
C LYS A 66 0.41 2.01 10.97
N PRO A 67 -0.78 1.86 11.56
CA PRO A 67 -1.60 0.67 11.34
C PRO A 67 -2.07 0.52 9.89
N ALA A 68 -2.21 1.62 9.16
CA ALA A 68 -2.63 1.57 7.76
C ALA A 68 -1.50 1.08 6.84
N ASP A 69 -0.25 1.45 7.12
CA ASP A 69 0.91 1.02 6.33
C ASP A 69 1.32 -0.44 6.62
N ASP A 70 1.20 -0.89 7.87
CA ASP A 70 1.48 -2.29 8.25
C ASP A 70 0.45 -3.27 7.65
N LYS A 71 -0.77 -2.83 7.42
CA LYS A 71 -1.81 -3.62 6.73
C LYS A 71 -1.64 -3.68 5.23
N LEU A 72 -0.78 -2.84 4.62
CA LEU A 72 -0.57 -2.88 3.17
C LEU A 72 0.08 -4.20 2.75
N ALA A 73 -0.49 -4.83 1.72
CA ALA A 73 0.05 -6.05 1.17
C ALA A 73 1.42 -5.83 0.52
N TYR A 74 2.37 -6.71 0.82
CA TYR A 74 3.69 -6.71 0.17
C TYR A 74 3.55 -6.90 -1.33
N MET A 75 4.52 -6.34 -2.08
CA MET A 75 4.55 -6.46 -3.54
C MET A 75 4.60 -7.92 -4.00
N SER A 76 5.37 -8.76 -3.30
CA SER A 76 5.46 -10.21 -3.57
C SER A 76 4.11 -10.92 -3.50
N HIS A 77 3.28 -10.62 -2.48
CA HIS A 77 1.94 -11.21 -2.36
C HIS A 77 1.01 -10.76 -3.48
N ARG A 78 1.11 -9.50 -3.92
CA ARG A 78 0.32 -8.97 -5.04
C ARG A 78 0.73 -9.61 -6.37
N LEU A 79 2.05 -9.80 -6.60
CA LEU A 79 2.57 -10.49 -7.78
C LEU A 79 2.15 -11.97 -7.78
N ALA A 80 2.31 -12.67 -6.66
CA ALA A 80 1.89 -14.06 -6.54
C ALA A 80 0.39 -14.21 -6.79
N ALA A 81 -0.45 -13.36 -6.21
CA ALA A 81 -1.89 -13.36 -6.46
C ALA A 81 -2.22 -13.11 -7.94
N GLN A 82 -1.52 -12.18 -8.59
CA GLN A 82 -1.70 -11.90 -10.01
C GLN A 82 -1.31 -13.10 -10.90
N LEU A 83 -0.20 -13.76 -10.59
CA LEU A 83 0.24 -14.97 -11.31
C LEU A 83 -0.76 -16.12 -11.14
N ILE A 84 -1.25 -16.35 -9.93
CA ILE A 84 -2.28 -17.35 -9.64
C ILE A 84 -3.56 -17.06 -10.46
N ASP A 85 -4.01 -15.80 -10.48
CA ASP A 85 -5.17 -15.41 -11.27
C ASP A 85 -4.97 -15.67 -12.78
N VAL A 86 -3.84 -15.21 -13.33
CA VAL A 86 -3.58 -15.33 -14.77
C VAL A 86 -3.43 -16.80 -15.19
N ILE A 87 -2.60 -17.55 -14.46
CA ILE A 87 -2.33 -18.96 -14.78
C ILE A 87 -3.57 -19.82 -14.49
N GLY A 88 -4.20 -19.65 -13.33
CA GLY A 88 -5.35 -20.44 -12.92
C GLY A 88 -6.53 -20.31 -13.89
N ILE A 89 -6.89 -19.08 -14.26
CA ILE A 89 -7.99 -18.85 -15.20
C ILE A 89 -7.62 -19.27 -16.62
N ALA A 90 -6.35 -19.07 -17.03
CA ALA A 90 -5.88 -19.51 -18.36
C ALA A 90 -5.98 -21.03 -18.51
N LEU A 91 -5.55 -21.78 -17.50
CA LEU A 91 -5.66 -23.25 -17.50
C LEU A 91 -7.11 -23.72 -17.51
N LEU A 92 -7.98 -23.10 -16.69
CA LEU A 92 -9.41 -23.43 -16.65
C LEU A 92 -10.08 -23.18 -18.00
N LEU A 93 -9.83 -22.03 -18.62
CA LEU A 93 -10.39 -21.70 -19.93
C LEU A 93 -9.81 -22.55 -21.05
N ALA A 94 -8.53 -22.92 -20.98
CA ALA A 94 -7.90 -23.86 -21.95
C ALA A 94 -8.52 -25.24 -21.84
N MET A 95 -8.75 -25.79 -20.66
CA MET A 95 -9.43 -27.05 -20.43
C MET A 95 -10.86 -27.01 -20.99
N LEU A 96 -11.61 -25.93 -20.67
CA LEU A 96 -12.96 -25.74 -21.18
C LEU A 96 -12.97 -25.68 -22.73
N GLY A 97 -12.04 -24.91 -23.30
CA GLY A 97 -11.89 -24.80 -24.75
C GLY A 97 -11.55 -26.12 -25.44
N LEU A 98 -10.65 -26.91 -24.83
CA LEU A 98 -10.32 -28.25 -25.31
C LEU A 98 -11.55 -29.17 -25.30
N LEU A 99 -12.28 -29.18 -24.18
CA LEU A 99 -13.50 -30.00 -24.04
C LEU A 99 -14.54 -29.66 -25.13
N ILE A 100 -14.80 -28.35 -25.32
CA ILE A 100 -15.77 -27.90 -26.34
C ILE A 100 -15.27 -28.24 -27.75
N THR A 101 -13.97 -28.10 -28.00
CA THR A 101 -13.39 -28.42 -29.33
C THR A 101 -13.52 -29.92 -29.68
N VAL A 102 -13.31 -30.78 -28.67
CA VAL A 102 -13.47 -32.23 -28.85
C VAL A 102 -14.92 -32.61 -29.03
N ALA A 103 -15.83 -32.02 -28.24
CA ALA A 103 -17.26 -32.34 -28.30
C ALA A 103 -17.94 -31.72 -29.53
N LEU A 104 -17.54 -30.53 -29.97
CA LEU A 104 -18.21 -29.74 -31.01
C LEU A 104 -17.17 -29.07 -31.95
N PRO A 105 -16.46 -29.83 -32.78
CA PRO A 105 -15.33 -29.32 -33.57
C PRO A 105 -15.70 -28.19 -34.54
N ASN A 106 -16.94 -28.13 -34.98
CA ASN A 106 -17.43 -27.08 -35.89
C ASN A 106 -17.48 -25.68 -35.22
N LEU A 107 -17.45 -25.62 -33.91
CA LEU A 107 -17.50 -24.37 -33.13
C LEU A 107 -16.10 -23.82 -32.72
N PHE A 108 -15.03 -24.47 -33.15
CA PHE A 108 -13.66 -24.15 -32.72
C PHE A 108 -13.30 -22.65 -32.80
N LYS A 109 -13.56 -22.00 -33.95
CA LYS A 109 -13.25 -20.57 -34.12
C LYS A 109 -14.07 -19.66 -33.22
N GLN A 110 -15.36 -19.94 -33.03
CA GLN A 110 -16.23 -19.16 -32.14
C GLN A 110 -15.84 -19.38 -30.70
N THR A 111 -15.52 -20.58 -30.28
CA THR A 111 -15.07 -20.94 -28.93
C THR A 111 -13.81 -20.18 -28.54
N ASN A 112 -12.79 -20.13 -29.38
CA ASN A 112 -11.57 -19.41 -29.10
C ASN A 112 -11.78 -17.90 -28.91
N ARG A 113 -12.64 -17.28 -29.72
CA ARG A 113 -13.00 -15.87 -29.55
C ARG A 113 -13.76 -15.62 -28.22
N ALA A 114 -14.71 -16.48 -27.91
CA ALA A 114 -15.47 -16.39 -26.66
C ALA A 114 -14.54 -16.53 -25.43
N ILE A 115 -13.61 -17.48 -25.47
CA ILE A 115 -12.61 -17.67 -24.40
C ILE A 115 -11.75 -16.41 -24.18
N LEU A 116 -11.25 -15.80 -25.27
CA LEU A 116 -10.46 -14.57 -25.17
C LEU A 116 -11.27 -13.40 -24.57
N ILE A 117 -12.52 -13.26 -24.97
CA ILE A 117 -13.41 -12.22 -24.41
C ILE A 117 -13.67 -12.49 -22.91
N LEU A 118 -14.01 -13.71 -22.53
CA LEU A 118 -14.24 -14.07 -21.13
C LEU A 118 -13.00 -13.87 -20.27
N TRP A 119 -11.83 -14.21 -20.77
CA TRP A 119 -10.56 -13.99 -20.08
C TRP A 119 -10.27 -12.50 -19.86
N SER A 120 -10.47 -11.69 -20.90
CA SER A 120 -10.29 -10.24 -20.82
C SER A 120 -11.26 -9.59 -19.82
N LEU A 121 -12.54 -9.98 -19.87
CA LEU A 121 -13.55 -9.50 -18.91
C LEU A 121 -13.20 -9.91 -17.49
N TYR A 122 -12.80 -11.17 -17.28
CA TYR A 122 -12.35 -11.59 -15.94
C TYR A 122 -11.19 -10.73 -15.43
N LEU A 123 -10.14 -10.51 -16.22
CA LEU A 123 -8.99 -9.70 -15.80
C LEU A 123 -9.37 -8.27 -15.43
N LEU A 124 -10.33 -7.67 -16.14
CA LEU A 124 -10.79 -6.30 -15.85
C LEU A 124 -11.64 -6.19 -14.57
N PHE A 125 -12.51 -7.19 -14.32
CA PHE A 125 -13.51 -7.12 -13.25
C PHE A 125 -13.24 -8.02 -12.05
N LYS A 126 -12.15 -8.79 -12.04
CA LYS A 126 -11.83 -9.81 -11.02
C LYS A 126 -11.82 -9.31 -9.57
N ASP A 127 -11.49 -8.04 -9.36
CA ASP A 127 -11.43 -7.43 -8.02
C ASP A 127 -12.75 -6.77 -7.58
N GLY A 128 -13.72 -6.65 -8.49
CA GLY A 128 -15.00 -6.00 -8.23
C GLY A 128 -16.00 -6.83 -7.42
N PHE A 129 -15.68 -8.10 -7.19
CA PHE A 129 -16.49 -8.99 -6.35
C PHE A 129 -15.84 -9.10 -4.98
N ASP A 130 -16.37 -8.36 -4.01
CA ASP A 130 -15.88 -8.33 -2.63
C ASP A 130 -14.40 -7.88 -2.46
N GLY A 131 -13.87 -7.16 -3.45
CA GLY A 131 -12.47 -6.70 -3.44
C GLY A 131 -11.43 -7.81 -3.58
N GLN A 132 -11.82 -9.03 -3.97
CA GLN A 132 -10.94 -10.19 -4.02
C GLN A 132 -11.09 -10.98 -5.32
N SER A 133 -9.97 -11.22 -6.00
CA SER A 133 -9.85 -12.27 -7.02
C SER A 133 -9.52 -13.63 -6.36
N LEU A 134 -9.55 -14.71 -7.14
CA LEU A 134 -9.18 -16.05 -6.65
C LEU A 134 -7.75 -16.06 -6.08
N GLY A 135 -6.78 -15.50 -6.81
CA GLY A 135 -5.40 -15.43 -6.35
C GLY A 135 -5.24 -14.59 -5.09
N LYS A 136 -6.02 -13.52 -4.93
CA LYS A 136 -6.01 -12.68 -3.72
C LYS A 136 -6.58 -13.38 -2.50
N ARG A 137 -7.63 -14.18 -2.67
CA ARG A 137 -8.18 -15.04 -1.59
C ARG A 137 -7.13 -16.04 -1.10
N ILE A 138 -6.42 -16.70 -2.02
CA ILE A 138 -5.36 -17.66 -1.68
C ILE A 138 -4.22 -16.96 -0.94
N MET A 139 -3.90 -15.72 -1.30
CA MET A 139 -2.81 -14.95 -0.70
C MET A 139 -3.21 -14.16 0.56
N GLY A 140 -4.48 -14.26 1.02
CA GLY A 140 -4.97 -13.52 2.18
C GLY A 140 -4.86 -12.00 2.03
N ILE A 141 -5.18 -11.48 0.83
CA ILE A 141 -5.14 -10.04 0.56
C ILE A 141 -6.46 -9.58 -0.06
N ARG A 142 -6.85 -8.33 0.23
CA ARG A 142 -8.09 -7.72 -0.24
C ARG A 142 -7.86 -6.31 -0.75
N VAL A 143 -8.69 -5.90 -1.71
CA VAL A 143 -8.74 -4.54 -2.23
C VAL A 143 -9.85 -3.77 -1.55
N LEU A 144 -9.48 -2.69 -0.86
CA LEU A 144 -10.41 -1.80 -0.20
C LEU A 144 -10.39 -0.42 -0.84
N GLN A 145 -11.49 0.29 -0.75
CA GLN A 145 -11.56 1.72 -1.01
C GLN A 145 -10.73 2.45 0.05
N ARG A 146 -10.03 3.50 -0.34
CA ARG A 146 -9.11 4.21 0.57
C ARG A 146 -9.86 4.95 1.67
N ASP A 147 -11.00 5.55 1.34
CA ASP A 147 -11.72 6.48 2.22
C ASP A 147 -12.74 5.77 3.11
N THR A 148 -13.41 4.73 2.59
CA THR A 148 -14.52 4.06 3.28
C THR A 148 -14.13 2.71 3.88
N GLU A 149 -12.94 2.18 3.55
CA GLU A 149 -12.49 0.82 3.89
C GLU A 149 -13.43 -0.30 3.40
N GLN A 150 -14.39 0.02 2.54
CA GLN A 150 -15.27 -0.96 1.93
C GLN A 150 -14.59 -1.73 0.81
N PRO A 151 -15.06 -2.93 0.46
CA PRO A 151 -14.55 -3.68 -0.68
C PRO A 151 -14.61 -2.89 -1.99
N CYS A 152 -13.64 -3.12 -2.86
CA CYS A 152 -13.56 -2.53 -4.19
C CYS A 152 -14.80 -2.91 -5.02
N ASN A 153 -15.41 -1.94 -5.70
CA ASN A 153 -16.53 -2.14 -6.60
C ASN A 153 -16.08 -2.44 -8.04
N LEU A 154 -17.04 -2.80 -8.92
CA LEU A 154 -16.76 -3.15 -10.33
C LEU A 154 -16.11 -2.02 -11.13
N THR A 155 -16.57 -0.77 -10.93
CA THR A 155 -16.01 0.39 -11.63
C THR A 155 -14.57 0.64 -11.22
N GLN A 156 -14.27 0.57 -9.93
CA GLN A 156 -12.91 0.71 -9.41
C GLN A 156 -12.01 -0.44 -9.89
N SER A 157 -12.55 -1.68 -9.92
CA SER A 157 -11.84 -2.84 -10.48
C SER A 157 -11.45 -2.60 -11.93
N PHE A 158 -12.37 -2.11 -12.76
CA PHE A 158 -12.11 -1.79 -14.15
C PHE A 158 -11.00 -0.74 -14.31
N VAL A 159 -11.13 0.41 -13.63
CA VAL A 159 -10.14 1.52 -13.72
C VAL A 159 -8.75 1.05 -13.32
N ARG A 160 -8.63 0.31 -12.23
CA ARG A 160 -7.32 -0.15 -11.73
C ARG A 160 -6.70 -1.25 -12.62
N ASN A 161 -7.50 -2.15 -13.16
CA ASN A 161 -6.99 -3.28 -13.92
C ASN A 161 -6.71 -2.93 -15.39
N ILE A 162 -7.38 -1.93 -15.98
CA ILE A 162 -7.04 -1.45 -17.33
C ILE A 162 -5.63 -0.83 -17.35
N LEU A 163 -5.22 -0.16 -16.27
CA LEU A 163 -3.89 0.40 -16.13
C LEU A 163 -2.83 -0.66 -15.78
N ALA A 164 -3.23 -1.75 -15.11
CA ALA A 164 -2.34 -2.87 -14.78
C ALA A 164 -1.77 -3.57 -16.02
N LEU A 165 -2.34 -3.33 -17.20
CA LEU A 165 -1.81 -3.80 -18.49
C LEU A 165 -0.57 -3.02 -18.94
N THR A 166 -0.27 -1.88 -18.31
CA THR A 166 0.90 -1.05 -18.62
C THR A 166 2.05 -1.35 -17.67
N VAL A 167 3.27 -1.40 -18.21
CA VAL A 167 4.50 -1.56 -17.38
C VAL A 167 4.66 -0.41 -16.39
N VAL A 168 4.17 0.78 -16.75
CA VAL A 168 4.24 1.99 -15.92
C VAL A 168 3.51 1.80 -14.60
N ASP A 169 2.34 1.14 -14.59
CA ASP A 169 1.57 0.88 -13.38
C ASP A 169 2.37 0.12 -12.30
N TRP A 170 3.20 -0.84 -12.73
CA TRP A 170 4.03 -1.64 -11.85
C TRP A 170 5.23 -0.87 -11.28
N LEU A 171 5.78 0.08 -12.02
CA LEU A 171 6.88 0.93 -11.54
C LEU A 171 6.44 1.78 -10.35
N PHE A 172 5.21 2.29 -10.37
CA PHE A 172 4.65 3.04 -9.22
C PHE A 172 4.51 2.19 -7.95
N ALA A 173 4.25 0.89 -8.08
CA ALA A 173 4.14 -0.02 -6.94
C ALA A 173 5.47 -0.26 -6.19
N LEU A 174 6.61 0.05 -6.82
CA LEU A 174 7.94 -0.02 -6.19
C LEU A 174 8.22 1.19 -5.28
N GLY A 175 7.39 2.24 -5.35
CA GLY A 175 7.51 3.41 -4.49
C GLY A 175 7.23 3.12 -3.01
N SER A 176 7.63 4.04 -2.13
CA SER A 176 7.47 3.92 -0.67
C SER A 176 6.02 3.68 -0.21
N LYS A 177 5.06 4.21 -0.93
CA LYS A 177 3.62 4.05 -0.64
C LYS A 177 3.03 2.71 -1.10
N ARG A 178 3.78 1.87 -1.81
CA ARG A 178 3.35 0.56 -2.34
C ARG A 178 2.01 0.59 -3.10
N LEU A 179 1.67 1.72 -3.72
CA LEU A 179 0.44 1.92 -4.49
C LEU A 179 0.78 1.92 -5.98
N ARG A 180 0.01 1.16 -6.78
CA ARG A 180 0.09 1.24 -8.24
C ARG A 180 -0.62 2.50 -8.73
N LEU A 181 -0.32 2.92 -9.96
CA LEU A 181 -1.01 4.04 -10.59
C LEU A 181 -2.52 3.78 -10.67
N GLY A 182 -2.92 2.57 -11.04
CA GLY A 182 -4.31 2.14 -11.06
C GLY A 182 -4.99 2.18 -9.69
N ASP A 183 -4.27 1.84 -8.60
CA ASP A 183 -4.78 1.95 -7.22
C ASP A 183 -5.02 3.42 -6.84
N ILE A 184 -4.13 4.33 -7.26
CA ILE A 184 -4.24 5.77 -6.99
C ILE A 184 -5.46 6.36 -7.70
N LEU A 185 -5.61 6.08 -9.00
CA LEU A 185 -6.71 6.63 -9.82
C LEU A 185 -8.08 6.04 -9.44
N ALA A 186 -8.12 4.78 -9.01
CA ALA A 186 -9.35 4.15 -8.54
C ALA A 186 -9.68 4.46 -7.07
N GLY A 187 -8.81 5.18 -6.34
CA GLY A 187 -9.02 5.47 -4.91
C GLY A 187 -9.01 4.21 -4.04
N THR A 188 -8.18 3.20 -4.37
CA THR A 188 -8.14 1.91 -3.68
C THR A 188 -6.78 1.63 -3.05
N ARG A 189 -6.74 0.65 -2.15
CA ARG A 189 -5.51 0.10 -1.57
C ARG A 189 -5.63 -1.41 -1.39
N VAL A 190 -4.50 -2.13 -1.42
CA VAL A 190 -4.48 -3.59 -1.17
C VAL A 190 -3.94 -3.83 0.23
N VAL A 191 -4.73 -4.52 1.03
CA VAL A 191 -4.41 -4.83 2.44
C VAL A 191 -4.29 -6.33 2.65
N LYS A 192 -3.63 -6.73 3.73
CA LYS A 192 -3.65 -8.10 4.26
C LYS A 192 -4.93 -8.30 5.05
N GLU A 193 -5.50 -9.50 4.99
CA GLU A 193 -6.58 -9.95 5.88
C GLU A 193 -6.04 -10.51 7.17
#